data_4a3522470d695d48b2f8fa1786aa86b3
#
_entry.id   4a3522470d695d48b2f8fa1786aa86b3
#
_cell.length_a   1.000
_cell.length_b   1.000
_cell.length_c   1.000
_cell.angle_alpha   90.00
_cell.angle_beta   90.00
_cell.angle_gamma   90.00
#
_symmetry.space_group_name_H-M   'P 1'
#
loop_
_entity.id
_entity.type
_entity.pdbx_description
1 polymer ?
#
loop_
_entity_poly.entity_id
_entity_poly.type
_entity_poly.pdbx_seq_one_letter_code
_entity_poly.pdbx_strand_id
1 'polypeptide(L)'
;AVEGEVYAFSSLFTAVVFWLILKWEDVANQPHSDRWLILIAYLTGLSIGVHLLNLLCLPAIVLVYYYKKTPNATAKGSLLALLGSGVLVAAVLYGIVPGIVKVGGWFELLFVNGLGMSFNSGVVVYIILLAAALIWGVYESYTEKSRLRMAISFILTIALLGIPSVSYTHLTL
;
A
#
# COMPACT_ATOMS: atom_id res chain seq x y z
N ALA A 1 -11.68 -6.75 -25.74
CA ALA A 1 -10.78 -7.79 -25.23
C ALA A 1 -9.99 -7.28 -24.02
N VAL A 2 -9.33 -6.12 -24.12
CA VAL A 2 -8.45 -5.58 -23.06
C VAL A 2 -9.17 -5.33 -21.72
N GLU A 3 -10.39 -4.83 -21.73
CA GLU A 3 -11.15 -4.58 -20.48
C GLU A 3 -11.45 -5.87 -19.72
N GLY A 4 -11.81 -6.95 -20.40
CA GLY A 4 -12.08 -8.24 -19.75
C GLY A 4 -10.86 -8.82 -19.03
N GLU A 5 -9.66 -8.63 -19.58
CA GLU A 5 -8.42 -9.09 -19.00
C GLU A 5 -8.07 -8.31 -17.70
N VAL A 6 -8.30 -6.99 -17.70
CA VAL A 6 -8.09 -6.13 -16.51
C VAL A 6 -9.00 -6.53 -15.36
N TYR A 7 -10.30 -6.80 -15.64
CA TYR A 7 -11.24 -7.25 -14.61
C TYR A 7 -10.92 -8.65 -14.10
N ALA A 8 -10.49 -9.57 -14.98
CA ALA A 8 -10.06 -10.91 -14.57
C ALA A 8 -8.83 -10.86 -13.66
N PHE A 9 -7.85 -10.03 -14.01
CA PHE A 9 -6.65 -9.81 -13.21
C PHE A 9 -6.97 -9.17 -11.86
N SER A 10 -7.85 -8.17 -11.84
CA SER A 10 -8.33 -7.53 -10.61
C SER A 10 -9.01 -8.53 -9.69
N SER A 11 -9.89 -9.38 -10.23
CA SER A 11 -10.58 -10.43 -9.47
C SER A 11 -9.61 -11.46 -8.89
N LEU A 12 -8.58 -11.84 -9.65
CA LEU A 12 -7.53 -12.74 -9.18
C LEU A 12 -6.77 -12.13 -7.99
N PHE A 13 -6.33 -10.88 -8.10
CA PHE A 13 -5.64 -10.19 -7.00
C PHE A 13 -6.52 -10.10 -5.75
N THR A 14 -7.79 -9.75 -5.91
CA THR A 14 -8.75 -9.71 -4.82
C THR A 14 -8.86 -11.07 -4.12
N ALA A 15 -9.03 -12.14 -4.88
CA ALA A 15 -9.12 -13.51 -4.34
C ALA A 15 -7.84 -13.92 -3.61
N VAL A 16 -6.67 -13.61 -4.16
CA VAL A 16 -5.37 -13.92 -3.54
C VAL A 16 -5.19 -13.12 -2.25
N VAL A 17 -5.52 -11.82 -2.23
CA VAL A 17 -5.45 -10.99 -1.03
C VAL A 17 -6.38 -11.53 0.06
N PHE A 18 -7.61 -11.92 -0.29
CA PHE A 18 -8.52 -12.56 0.66
C PHE A 18 -7.98 -13.89 1.20
N TRP A 19 -7.44 -14.72 0.35
CA TRP A 19 -6.81 -15.97 0.79
C TRP A 19 -5.64 -15.72 1.74
N LEU A 20 -4.81 -14.73 1.45
CA LEU A 20 -3.67 -14.38 2.29
C LEU A 20 -4.07 -13.82 3.65
N ILE A 21 -5.16 -13.02 3.74
CA ILE A 21 -5.61 -12.51 5.04
C ILE A 21 -6.15 -13.64 5.91
N LEU A 22 -6.82 -14.63 5.34
CA LEU A 22 -7.26 -15.82 6.05
C LEU A 22 -6.06 -16.65 6.52
N LYS A 23 -5.04 -16.82 5.66
CA LYS A 23 -3.78 -17.48 6.04
C LYS A 23 -3.05 -16.74 7.17
N TRP A 24 -3.02 -15.41 7.12
CA TRP A 24 -2.47 -14.63 8.23
C TRP A 24 -3.28 -14.85 9.51
N GLU A 25 -4.60 -14.92 9.42
CA GLU A 25 -5.46 -15.14 10.59
C GLU A 25 -5.13 -16.45 11.30
N ASP A 26 -4.87 -17.53 10.56
CA ASP A 26 -4.47 -18.82 11.11
C ASP A 26 -3.17 -18.72 11.94
N VAL A 27 -2.22 -17.91 11.50
CA VAL A 27 -0.88 -17.78 12.11
C VAL A 27 -0.66 -16.49 12.89
N ALA A 28 -1.69 -15.67 13.08
CA ALA A 28 -1.58 -14.29 13.62
C ALA A 28 -0.95 -14.20 15.02
N ASN A 29 -0.96 -15.29 15.79
CA ASN A 29 -0.38 -15.37 17.13
C ASN A 29 1.01 -16.04 17.13
N GLN A 30 1.54 -16.44 15.98
CA GLN A 30 2.86 -17.02 15.85
C GLN A 30 3.94 -15.94 15.67
N PRO A 31 5.19 -16.21 16.05
CA PRO A 31 6.31 -15.33 15.74
C PRO A 31 6.43 -15.13 14.21
N HIS A 32 6.80 -13.91 13.82
CA HIS A 32 6.95 -13.51 12.40
C HIS A 32 5.68 -13.57 11.54
N SER A 33 4.48 -13.62 12.15
CA SER A 33 3.20 -13.56 11.41
C SER A 33 3.04 -12.28 10.60
N ASP A 34 3.66 -11.19 11.04
CA ASP A 34 3.58 -9.85 10.41
C ASP A 34 4.14 -9.80 8.99
N ARG A 35 5.03 -10.75 8.62
CA ARG A 35 5.49 -10.92 7.23
C ARG A 35 4.36 -11.16 6.22
N TRP A 36 3.29 -11.81 6.65
CA TRP A 36 2.10 -12.01 5.82
C TRP A 36 1.37 -10.71 5.53
N LEU A 37 1.29 -9.80 6.52
CA LEU A 37 0.69 -8.48 6.34
C LEU A 37 1.48 -7.64 5.33
N ILE A 38 2.81 -7.75 5.31
CA ILE A 38 3.66 -7.08 4.32
C ILE A 38 3.41 -7.64 2.92
N LEU A 39 3.30 -8.96 2.79
CA LEU A 39 2.96 -9.60 1.52
C LEU A 39 1.57 -9.16 1.03
N ILE A 40 0.58 -9.07 1.93
CA ILE A 40 -0.76 -8.56 1.63
C ILE A 40 -0.67 -7.11 1.15
N ALA A 41 0.12 -6.26 1.83
CA ALA A 41 0.33 -4.88 1.42
C ALA A 41 0.98 -4.77 0.03
N TYR A 42 1.98 -5.60 -0.24
CA TYR A 42 2.65 -5.66 -1.53
C TYR A 42 1.66 -6.03 -2.66
N LEU A 43 0.89 -7.10 -2.47
CA LEU A 43 -0.09 -7.54 -3.48
C LEU A 43 -1.26 -6.57 -3.63
N THR A 44 -1.71 -5.95 -2.53
CA THR A 44 -2.72 -4.89 -2.58
C THR A 44 -2.21 -3.69 -3.38
N GLY A 45 -0.97 -3.26 -3.14
CA GLY A 45 -0.33 -2.19 -3.91
C GLY A 45 -0.23 -2.52 -5.40
N LEU A 46 0.21 -3.73 -5.77
CA LEU A 46 0.22 -4.18 -7.16
C LEU A 46 -1.18 -4.19 -7.78
N SER A 47 -2.18 -4.63 -7.02
CA SER A 47 -3.56 -4.72 -7.50
C SER A 47 -4.17 -3.34 -7.75
N ILE A 48 -3.81 -2.32 -6.98
CA ILE A 48 -4.19 -0.93 -7.21
C ILE A 48 -3.63 -0.45 -8.56
N GLY A 49 -2.41 -0.89 -8.90
CA GLY A 49 -1.79 -0.63 -10.21
C GLY A 49 -2.59 -1.19 -11.38
N VAL A 50 -3.32 -2.28 -11.18
CA VAL A 50 -4.21 -2.86 -12.20
C VAL A 50 -5.59 -2.20 -12.20
N HIS A 51 -6.18 -2.05 -11.03
CA HIS A 51 -7.50 -1.44 -10.87
C HIS A 51 -7.67 -0.77 -9.51
N LEU A 52 -8.00 0.51 -9.50
CA LEU A 52 -8.10 1.32 -8.27
C LEU A 52 -9.15 0.80 -7.28
N LEU A 53 -10.22 0.14 -7.79
CA LEU A 53 -11.26 -0.46 -6.94
C LEU A 53 -10.74 -1.56 -6.00
N ASN A 54 -9.58 -2.15 -6.27
CA ASN A 54 -8.97 -3.14 -5.39
C ASN A 54 -8.59 -2.58 -4.01
N LEU A 55 -8.50 -1.24 -3.90
CA LEU A 55 -8.32 -0.56 -2.62
C LEU A 55 -9.47 -0.84 -1.62
N LEU A 56 -10.65 -1.22 -2.12
CA LEU A 56 -11.79 -1.60 -1.28
C LEU A 56 -11.55 -2.91 -0.49
N CYS A 57 -10.50 -3.66 -0.79
CA CYS A 57 -10.07 -4.79 0.06
C CYS A 57 -9.53 -4.32 1.43
N LEU A 58 -9.03 -3.07 1.55
CA LEU A 58 -8.47 -2.55 2.81
C LEU A 58 -9.45 -2.58 3.98
N PRO A 59 -10.72 -2.17 3.85
CA PRO A 59 -11.69 -2.30 4.93
C PRO A 59 -11.86 -3.74 5.45
N ALA A 60 -11.87 -4.71 4.55
CA ALA A 60 -11.96 -6.11 4.94
C ALA A 60 -10.71 -6.58 5.70
N ILE A 61 -9.53 -6.22 5.24
CA ILE A 61 -8.25 -6.53 5.90
C ILE A 61 -8.22 -5.91 7.31
N VAL A 62 -8.62 -4.65 7.45
CA VAL A 62 -8.67 -3.95 8.74
C VAL A 62 -9.65 -4.61 9.70
N LEU A 63 -10.82 -5.04 9.24
CA LEU A 63 -11.80 -5.73 10.08
C LEU A 63 -11.28 -7.08 10.55
N VAL A 64 -10.71 -7.91 9.66
CA VAL A 64 -10.12 -9.21 10.03
C VAL A 64 -9.00 -8.98 11.07
N TYR A 65 -8.14 -8.00 10.85
CA TYR A 65 -7.09 -7.64 11.79
C TYR A 65 -7.67 -7.23 13.16
N TYR A 66 -8.69 -6.36 13.15
CA TYR A 66 -9.35 -5.91 14.38
C TYR A 66 -9.93 -7.08 15.19
N TYR A 67 -10.72 -7.94 14.55
CA TYR A 67 -11.34 -9.08 15.23
C TYR A 67 -10.29 -10.08 15.75
N LYS A 68 -9.22 -10.29 15.03
CA LYS A 68 -8.16 -11.22 15.44
C LYS A 68 -7.33 -10.72 16.61
N LYS A 69 -7.07 -9.41 16.67
CA LYS A 69 -6.20 -8.80 17.71
C LYS A 69 -6.99 -8.28 18.93
N THR A 70 -8.33 -8.24 18.86
CA THR A 70 -9.18 -7.72 19.93
C THR A 70 -10.07 -8.83 20.49
N PRO A 71 -9.71 -9.45 21.65
CA PRO A 71 -10.45 -10.59 22.22
C PRO A 71 -11.92 -10.27 22.55
N ASN A 72 -12.22 -9.01 22.91
CA ASN A 72 -13.56 -8.53 23.24
C ASN A 72 -14.03 -7.50 22.21
N ALA A 73 -14.17 -7.94 20.96
CA ALA A 73 -14.67 -7.09 19.90
C ALA A 73 -16.11 -6.64 20.19
N THR A 74 -16.36 -5.33 20.10
CA THR A 74 -17.68 -4.73 20.29
C THR A 74 -18.22 -4.16 18.99
N ALA A 75 -19.54 -4.07 18.86
CA ALA A 75 -20.17 -3.46 17.68
C ALA A 75 -19.68 -2.01 17.44
N LYS A 76 -19.49 -1.24 18.52
CA LYS A 76 -18.91 0.12 18.44
C LYS A 76 -17.48 0.09 17.92
N GLY A 77 -16.65 -0.84 18.40
CA GLY A 77 -15.27 -1.00 17.94
C GLY A 77 -15.19 -1.44 16.47
N SER A 78 -16.08 -2.33 16.03
CA SER A 78 -16.17 -2.74 14.62
C SER A 78 -16.57 -1.56 13.72
N LEU A 79 -17.52 -0.74 14.15
CA LEU A 79 -17.90 0.47 13.42
C LEU A 79 -16.73 1.47 13.34
N LEU A 80 -16.00 1.68 14.43
CA LEU A 80 -14.81 2.54 14.45
C LEU A 80 -13.69 1.99 13.54
N ALA A 81 -13.47 0.68 13.54
CA ALA A 81 -12.50 0.05 12.65
C ALA A 81 -12.90 0.23 11.17
N LEU A 82 -14.18 0.09 10.87
CA LEU A 82 -14.71 0.32 9.51
C LEU A 82 -14.57 1.78 9.08
N LEU A 83 -14.95 2.73 9.93
CA LEU A 83 -14.76 4.16 9.65
C LEU A 83 -13.29 4.53 9.52
N GLY A 84 -12.44 4.01 10.40
CA GLY A 84 -10.98 4.19 10.32
C GLY A 84 -10.40 3.64 9.03
N SER A 85 -10.88 2.50 8.55
CA SER A 85 -10.46 1.94 7.26
C SER A 85 -10.91 2.80 6.07
N GLY A 86 -12.11 3.39 6.14
CA GLY A 86 -12.57 4.36 5.14
C GLY A 86 -11.70 5.62 5.10
N VAL A 87 -11.32 6.15 6.26
CA VAL A 87 -10.37 7.26 6.36
C VAL A 87 -9.00 6.87 5.80
N LEU A 88 -8.52 5.64 6.07
CA LEU A 88 -7.27 5.13 5.51
C LEU A 88 -7.32 5.07 3.98
N VAL A 89 -8.40 4.53 3.42
CA VAL A 89 -8.61 4.49 1.95
C VAL A 89 -8.60 5.90 1.37
N ALA A 90 -9.31 6.84 1.98
CA ALA A 90 -9.33 8.24 1.52
C ALA A 90 -7.94 8.88 1.65
N ALA A 91 -7.20 8.66 2.72
CA ALA A 91 -5.84 9.16 2.91
C ALA A 91 -4.88 8.60 1.85
N VAL A 92 -4.99 7.33 1.51
CA VAL A 92 -4.18 6.73 0.44
C VAL A 92 -4.52 7.35 -0.91
N LEU A 93 -5.81 7.43 -1.27
CA LEU A 93 -6.26 7.94 -2.57
C LEU A 93 -5.97 9.42 -2.79
N TYR A 94 -6.28 10.26 -1.80
CA TYR A 94 -6.23 11.71 -1.96
C TYR A 94 -4.98 12.35 -1.37
N GLY A 95 -4.30 11.67 -0.44
CA GLY A 95 -3.11 12.18 0.24
C GLY A 95 -1.83 11.50 -0.24
N ILE A 96 -1.69 10.21 0.01
CA ILE A 96 -0.40 9.51 -0.13
C ILE A 96 -0.03 9.34 -1.60
N VAL A 97 -0.91 8.79 -2.42
CA VAL A 97 -0.62 8.53 -3.84
C VAL A 97 -0.30 9.82 -4.60
N PRO A 98 -1.17 10.87 -4.57
CA PRO A 98 -0.85 12.14 -5.21
C PRO A 98 0.34 12.85 -4.56
N GLY A 99 0.51 12.73 -3.24
CA GLY A 99 1.62 13.32 -2.50
C GLY A 99 2.97 12.79 -2.96
N ILE A 100 3.10 11.48 -3.12
CA ILE A 100 4.34 10.85 -3.59
C ILE A 100 4.69 11.33 -5.00
N VAL A 101 3.71 11.43 -5.90
CA VAL A 101 3.92 11.94 -7.26
C VAL A 101 4.36 13.41 -7.25
N LYS A 102 3.72 14.26 -6.42
CA LYS A 102 4.10 15.68 -6.28
C LYS A 102 5.52 15.84 -5.74
N VAL A 103 5.88 15.07 -4.73
CA VAL A 103 7.24 15.12 -4.16
C VAL A 103 8.27 14.67 -5.20
N GLY A 104 7.97 13.62 -5.98
CA GLY A 104 8.82 13.21 -7.10
C GLY A 104 9.02 14.32 -8.13
N GLY A 105 7.95 15.05 -8.47
CA GLY A 105 8.03 16.23 -9.33
C GLY A 105 8.90 17.36 -8.74
N TRP A 106 8.83 17.60 -7.43
CA TRP A 106 9.70 18.57 -6.76
C TRP A 106 11.17 18.15 -6.78
N PHE A 107 11.46 16.86 -6.59
CA PHE A 107 12.81 16.33 -6.74
C PHE A 107 13.34 16.56 -8.14
N GLU A 108 12.52 16.29 -9.17
CA GLU A 108 12.92 16.55 -10.56
C GLU A 108 13.22 18.02 -10.81
N LEU A 109 12.34 18.93 -10.37
CA LEU A 109 12.57 20.37 -10.51
C LEU A 109 13.83 20.83 -9.78
N LEU A 110 14.11 20.32 -8.60
CA LEU A 110 15.31 20.63 -7.82
C LEU A 110 16.57 20.19 -8.58
N PHE A 111 16.59 18.96 -9.11
CA PHE A 111 17.76 18.41 -9.77
C PHE A 111 17.99 19.03 -11.14
N VAL A 112 16.96 19.22 -11.95
CA VAL A 112 17.09 19.78 -13.29
C VAL A 112 17.28 21.29 -13.24
N ASN A 113 16.42 22.03 -12.52
CA ASN A 113 16.46 23.50 -12.52
C ASN A 113 17.42 24.05 -11.47
N GLY A 114 17.60 23.39 -10.32
CA GLY A 114 18.47 23.85 -9.24
C GLY A 114 19.93 23.44 -9.43
N LEU A 115 20.17 22.19 -9.86
CA LEU A 115 21.52 21.63 -10.00
C LEU A 115 21.99 21.51 -11.45
N GLY A 116 21.13 21.82 -12.44
CA GLY A 116 21.48 21.75 -13.86
C GLY A 116 21.74 20.33 -14.37
N MET A 117 21.17 19.32 -13.70
CA MET A 117 21.35 17.91 -14.09
C MET A 117 20.44 17.53 -15.27
N SER A 118 20.69 16.38 -15.87
CA SER A 118 19.88 15.86 -16.97
C SER A 118 18.46 15.52 -16.54
N PHE A 119 17.49 15.56 -17.47
CA PHE A 119 16.12 15.12 -17.24
C PHE A 119 16.06 13.72 -16.63
N ASN A 120 15.08 13.51 -15.74
CA ASN A 120 14.83 12.29 -14.97
C ASN A 120 15.85 11.99 -13.86
N SER A 121 16.89 12.80 -13.65
CA SER A 121 17.88 12.57 -12.59
C SER A 121 17.25 12.66 -11.19
N GLY A 122 16.38 13.64 -10.95
CA GLY A 122 15.67 13.83 -9.69
C GLY A 122 14.69 12.68 -9.40
N VAL A 123 13.96 12.23 -10.42
CA VAL A 123 13.02 11.10 -10.28
C VAL A 123 13.77 9.81 -9.96
N VAL A 124 14.92 9.55 -10.61
CA VAL A 124 15.74 8.35 -10.33
C VAL A 124 16.23 8.36 -8.89
N VAL A 125 16.77 9.47 -8.40
CA VAL A 125 17.21 9.59 -7.00
C VAL A 125 16.02 9.40 -6.04
N TYR A 126 14.87 9.98 -6.35
CA TYR A 126 13.67 9.83 -5.54
C TYR A 126 13.20 8.37 -5.48
N ILE A 127 13.18 7.64 -6.60
CA ILE A 127 12.82 6.22 -6.64
C ILE A 127 13.80 5.39 -5.80
N ILE A 128 15.11 5.68 -5.86
CA ILE A 128 16.11 5.00 -5.05
C ILE A 128 15.86 5.24 -3.56
N LEU A 129 15.53 6.46 -3.15
CA LEU A 129 15.21 6.79 -1.76
C LEU A 129 13.93 6.08 -1.29
N LEU A 130 12.90 6.00 -2.14
CA LEU A 130 11.68 5.27 -1.83
C LEU A 130 11.93 3.77 -1.70
N ALA A 131 12.73 3.19 -2.61
CA ALA A 131 13.12 1.77 -2.54
C ALA A 131 13.93 1.47 -1.27
N ALA A 132 14.86 2.35 -0.91
CA ALA A 132 15.62 2.22 0.34
C ALA A 132 14.71 2.29 1.58
N ALA A 133 13.73 3.21 1.60
CA ALA A 133 12.75 3.31 2.68
C ALA A 133 11.87 2.05 2.77
N LEU A 134 11.47 1.46 1.65
CA LEU A 134 10.72 0.21 1.60
C LEU A 134 11.55 -0.95 2.14
N ILE A 135 12.79 -1.11 1.66
CA ILE A 135 13.70 -2.17 2.12
C ILE A 135 13.95 -2.05 3.62
N TRP A 136 14.18 -0.81 4.11
CA TRP A 136 14.34 -0.56 5.54
C TRP A 136 13.07 -0.94 6.33
N GLY A 137 11.88 -0.57 5.84
CA GLY A 137 10.61 -0.91 6.49
C GLY A 137 10.38 -2.43 6.55
N VAL A 138 10.69 -3.16 5.46
CA VAL A 138 10.61 -4.62 5.42
C VAL A 138 11.62 -5.24 6.41
N TYR A 139 12.86 -4.77 6.42
CA TYR A 139 13.89 -5.24 7.35
C TYR A 139 13.48 -5.03 8.80
N GLU A 140 12.96 -3.85 9.13
CA GLU A 140 12.53 -3.50 10.49
C GLU A 140 11.32 -4.34 10.94
N SER A 141 10.40 -4.69 10.03
CA SER A 141 9.28 -5.58 10.35
C SER A 141 9.72 -7.02 10.64
N TYR A 142 10.83 -7.45 10.05
CA TYR A 142 11.44 -8.76 10.34
C TYR A 142 12.00 -8.84 11.76
N THR A 143 12.42 -7.70 12.32
CA THR A 143 13.00 -7.63 13.68
C THR A 143 11.95 -7.45 14.78
N GLU A 144 10.65 -7.42 14.47
CA GLU A 144 9.49 -7.37 15.39
C GLU A 144 9.51 -6.24 16.44
N LYS A 145 10.30 -5.19 16.22
CA LYS A 145 10.54 -4.18 17.25
C LYS A 145 9.43 -3.15 17.47
N SER A 146 8.48 -2.98 16.53
CA SER A 146 7.41 -1.99 16.70
C SER A 146 6.25 -2.14 15.72
N ARG A 147 5.01 -2.21 16.25
CA ARG A 147 3.76 -2.21 15.45
C ARG A 147 3.61 -0.94 14.60
N LEU A 148 4.11 0.21 15.09
CA LEU A 148 4.05 1.46 14.36
C LEU A 148 4.91 1.42 13.09
N ARG A 149 6.12 0.86 13.17
CA ARG A 149 7.03 0.73 12.03
C ARG A 149 6.47 -0.21 10.98
N MET A 150 5.84 -1.29 11.40
CA MET A 150 5.14 -2.19 10.49
C MET A 150 3.98 -1.49 9.77
N ALA A 151 3.17 -0.68 10.48
CA ALA A 151 2.09 0.09 9.86
C ALA A 151 2.63 1.11 8.84
N ILE A 152 3.74 1.80 9.15
CA ILE A 152 4.40 2.71 8.21
C ILE A 152 4.90 1.96 6.97
N SER A 153 5.54 0.80 7.15
CA SER A 153 5.99 -0.05 6.06
C SER A 153 4.83 -0.52 5.17
N PHE A 154 3.73 -0.91 5.78
CA PHE A 154 2.50 -1.31 5.09
C PHE A 154 1.96 -0.18 4.21
N ILE A 155 1.81 1.02 4.76
CA ILE A 155 1.31 2.20 4.04
C ILE A 155 2.26 2.59 2.91
N LEU A 156 3.57 2.62 3.17
CA LEU A 156 4.58 2.94 2.15
C LEU A 156 4.57 1.92 1.00
N THR A 157 4.42 0.63 1.30
CA THR A 157 4.37 -0.42 0.27
C THR A 157 3.16 -0.24 -0.65
N ILE A 158 1.97 0.01 -0.08
CA ILE A 158 0.76 0.27 -0.87
C ILE A 158 0.94 1.52 -1.73
N ALA A 159 1.45 2.60 -1.15
CA ALA A 159 1.63 3.86 -1.85
C ALA A 159 2.61 3.75 -3.01
N LEU A 160 3.77 3.10 -2.80
CA LEU A 160 4.81 2.95 -3.82
C LEU A 160 4.36 2.12 -5.02
N LEU A 161 3.62 1.04 -4.77
CA LEU A 161 3.17 0.16 -5.84
C LEU A 161 1.94 0.69 -6.57
N GLY A 162 1.18 1.62 -5.96
CA GLY A 162 0.06 2.30 -6.61
C GLY A 162 0.47 3.42 -7.58
N ILE A 163 1.70 3.92 -7.52
CA ILE A 163 2.19 5.04 -8.35
C ILE A 163 2.10 4.77 -9.86
N PRO A 164 2.51 3.61 -10.40
CA PRO A 164 2.48 3.39 -11.83
C PRO A 164 1.09 3.54 -12.46
N SER A 165 0.01 3.17 -11.73
CA SER A 165 -1.34 3.23 -12.26
C SER A 165 -1.88 4.65 -12.42
N VAL A 166 -1.51 5.56 -11.53
CA VAL A 166 -1.96 6.95 -11.57
C VAL A 166 -1.27 7.73 -12.68
N SER A 167 -0.01 7.39 -12.98
CA SER A 167 0.76 8.06 -14.04
C SER A 167 0.21 7.77 -15.44
N TYR A 168 -0.32 6.58 -15.68
CA TYR A 168 -0.90 6.21 -16.99
C TYR A 168 -2.28 6.84 -17.24
N THR A 169 -3.07 7.11 -16.22
CA THR A 169 -4.41 7.71 -16.36
C THR A 169 -4.37 9.22 -16.62
N HIS A 170 -3.28 9.91 -16.28
CA HIS A 170 -3.12 11.34 -16.54
C HIS A 170 -2.40 11.68 -17.86
N LEU A 171 -1.80 10.70 -18.53
CA LEU A 171 -1.13 10.89 -19.82
C LEU A 171 -2.03 10.63 -21.03
N THR A 172 -3.27 10.20 -20.81
CA THR A 172 -4.27 9.91 -21.87
C THR A 172 -5.41 10.92 -21.93
N LEU A 173 -5.28 12.06 -21.29
CA LEU A 173 -6.12 13.27 -21.45
C LEU A 173 -5.24 14.41 -21.96
#